data_2551b71c2f2682d8f0365218d8ae1678
#
_entry.id   2551b71c2f2682d8f0365218d8ae1678
#
_cell.length_a   1.000
_cell.length_b   1.000
_cell.length_c   1.000
_cell.angle_alpha   90.00
_cell.angle_beta   90.00
_cell.angle_gamma   90.00
#
_symmetry.space_group_name_H-M   'P 1'
#
loop_
_entity.id
_entity.type
_entity.pdbx_description
1 polymer ?
#
loop_
_entity_poly.entity_id
_entity_poly.type
_entity_poly.pdbx_seq_one_letter_code
_entity_poly.pdbx_strand_id
1 'polypeptide(L)'
;MSNYELRMEALLTILLQETEYRTLQSLAEEVGVSRRSLQNYLTNIEKWLSRMNLQQSRIDTKPGRGVRLCTCAADRSLIAAMRGHTKIDTDTEAPNRRMQLLRQILFAGKEISVQSLMDQFYVSRATILDDLQWASEWLSEYGLNLYKIRGKGLQLDGNEAGYRNAVSAMIESEHSIGTDQIQTPLYGRLAACCSTQTIEAVTAIIHEAELKFDFLLSRDFRQKLIAHLSVAVDRIQKGTVLQQKYLPTETYDGYEQEAAQFIAGRISETFRIAVTPEEETYICMHLIGYNVFVRDTTALPLSTGTEHLAMQIIAAVERELHCPLSQNAALFWGVSNHLKTSVYRLKISKYSVDTAALELLPREQEIFAAIRSCADGYETAYDVRPDRRELLELTWLFLIAVQQHTRKLNTLLISDFDTQGRFGLLHELLRQQPWLLLTGSCPVQKLDRIDPREYDVVLSTEDLPGADFAYLNIGKLQPQQYGAAIEAFVLRHPRFIVH
;
A
#
# COMPACT_ATOMS: atom_id res chain seq x y z
N MET A 1 3.96 -14.69 22.66
CA MET A 1 2.66 -14.55 23.39
C MET A 1 2.75 -13.35 24.30
N SER A 2 1.81 -12.41 24.18
CA SER A 2 1.72 -11.28 25.13
C SER A 2 1.27 -11.76 26.51
N ASN A 3 1.53 -10.95 27.54
CA ASN A 3 1.11 -11.27 28.92
C ASN A 3 -0.44 -11.38 29.03
N TYR A 4 -1.16 -10.74 28.10
CA TYR A 4 -2.62 -10.82 27.96
C TYR A 4 -3.07 -12.18 27.40
N GLU A 5 -2.43 -12.66 26.33
CA GLU A 5 -2.72 -13.96 25.70
C GLU A 5 -2.49 -15.11 26.69
N LEU A 6 -1.36 -15.07 27.40
CA LEU A 6 -1.06 -16.05 28.43
C LEU A 6 -2.14 -16.12 29.51
N ARG A 7 -2.64 -14.96 29.94
CA ARG A 7 -3.69 -14.90 30.97
C ARG A 7 -5.06 -15.31 30.45
N MET A 8 -5.37 -14.99 29.20
CA MET A 8 -6.63 -15.41 28.59
C MET A 8 -6.67 -16.91 28.29
N GLU A 9 -5.54 -17.47 27.85
CA GLU A 9 -5.37 -18.91 27.68
C GLU A 9 -5.43 -19.64 29.02
N ALA A 10 -4.82 -19.09 30.06
CA ALA A 10 -4.93 -19.61 31.42
C ALA A 10 -6.39 -19.61 31.91
N LEU A 11 -7.13 -18.52 31.70
CA LEU A 11 -8.54 -18.43 32.06
C LEU A 11 -9.39 -19.46 31.29
N LEU A 12 -9.20 -19.56 29.97
CA LEU A 12 -9.91 -20.55 29.15
C LEU A 12 -9.58 -21.99 29.58
N THR A 13 -8.34 -22.23 29.97
CA THR A 13 -7.90 -23.53 30.52
C THR A 13 -8.63 -23.87 31.79
N ILE A 14 -8.69 -22.94 32.73
CA ILE A 14 -9.41 -23.13 34.01
C ILE A 14 -10.89 -23.40 33.74
N LEU A 15 -11.53 -22.60 32.88
CA LEU A 15 -12.95 -22.75 32.54
C LEU A 15 -13.28 -24.06 31.81
N LEU A 16 -12.33 -24.63 31.05
CA LEU A 16 -12.49 -25.95 30.42
C LEU A 16 -12.36 -27.11 31.40
N GLN A 17 -11.52 -26.95 32.41
CA GLN A 17 -11.31 -28.03 33.42
C GLN A 17 -12.43 -28.07 34.46
N GLU A 18 -13.04 -26.94 34.73
CA GLU A 18 -14.08 -26.78 35.74
C GLU A 18 -15.48 -27.13 35.23
N THR A 19 -16.25 -27.83 36.01
CA THR A 19 -17.67 -28.15 35.75
C THR A 19 -18.59 -27.32 36.61
N GLU A 20 -18.09 -26.76 37.69
CA GLU A 20 -18.83 -25.97 38.67
C GLU A 20 -18.66 -24.46 38.44
N TYR A 21 -19.54 -23.66 39.06
CA TYR A 21 -19.46 -22.21 39.04
C TYR A 21 -18.28 -21.72 39.90
N ARG A 22 -17.47 -20.85 39.34
CA ARG A 22 -16.35 -20.18 40.04
C ARG A 22 -16.68 -18.70 40.21
N THR A 23 -16.35 -18.14 41.36
CA THR A 23 -16.55 -16.71 41.57
C THR A 23 -15.57 -15.88 40.74
N LEU A 24 -16.01 -14.69 40.29
CA LEU A 24 -15.13 -13.78 39.57
C LEU A 24 -13.89 -13.39 40.38
N GLN A 25 -14.02 -13.30 41.70
CA GLN A 25 -12.90 -13.00 42.59
C GLN A 25 -11.84 -14.10 42.57
N SER A 26 -12.26 -15.37 42.75
CA SER A 26 -11.36 -16.52 42.75
C SER A 26 -10.63 -16.69 41.41
N LEU A 27 -11.37 -16.53 40.28
CA LEU A 27 -10.75 -16.61 38.96
C LEU A 27 -9.78 -15.44 38.70
N ALA A 28 -10.09 -14.22 39.18
CA ALA A 28 -9.23 -13.06 39.03
C ALA A 28 -7.91 -13.23 39.80
N GLU A 29 -7.97 -13.79 41.00
CA GLU A 29 -6.79 -14.09 41.84
C GLU A 29 -5.93 -15.17 41.19
N GLU A 30 -6.53 -16.22 40.66
CA GLU A 30 -5.83 -17.36 40.02
C GLU A 30 -5.14 -16.94 38.70
N VAL A 31 -5.79 -16.09 37.89
CA VAL A 31 -5.22 -15.59 36.63
C VAL A 31 -4.26 -14.41 36.88
N GLY A 32 -4.25 -13.83 38.09
CA GLY A 32 -3.41 -12.70 38.47
C GLY A 32 -3.84 -11.38 37.81
N VAL A 33 -5.16 -11.12 37.76
CA VAL A 33 -5.75 -9.91 37.13
C VAL A 33 -6.79 -9.26 38.04
N SER A 34 -7.17 -8.01 37.71
CA SER A 34 -8.28 -7.36 38.40
C SER A 34 -9.62 -8.01 38.01
N ARG A 35 -10.61 -7.95 38.87
CA ARG A 35 -11.98 -8.42 38.59
C ARG A 35 -12.57 -7.77 37.33
N ARG A 36 -12.26 -6.51 37.06
CA ARG A 36 -12.67 -5.79 35.85
C ARG A 36 -11.99 -6.36 34.60
N SER A 37 -10.70 -6.64 34.67
CA SER A 37 -9.96 -7.27 33.57
C SER A 37 -10.49 -8.68 33.27
N LEU A 38 -10.83 -9.44 34.32
CA LEU A 38 -11.39 -10.77 34.16
C LEU A 38 -12.73 -10.73 33.42
N GLN A 39 -13.63 -9.78 33.72
CA GLN A 39 -14.88 -9.61 33.01
C GLN A 39 -14.66 -9.36 31.51
N ASN A 40 -13.63 -8.57 31.17
CA ASN A 40 -13.27 -8.33 29.78
C ASN A 40 -12.77 -9.61 29.09
N TYR A 41 -11.97 -10.43 29.78
CA TYR A 41 -11.53 -11.72 29.24
C TYR A 41 -12.71 -12.68 28.98
N LEU A 42 -13.66 -12.75 29.89
CA LEU A 42 -14.87 -13.56 29.71
C LEU A 42 -15.68 -13.11 28.50
N THR A 43 -15.88 -11.80 28.32
CA THR A 43 -16.58 -11.23 27.15
C THR A 43 -15.83 -11.55 25.84
N ASN A 44 -14.48 -11.51 25.84
CA ASN A 44 -13.71 -11.84 24.67
C ASN A 44 -13.73 -13.35 24.35
N ILE A 45 -13.77 -14.20 25.37
CA ILE A 45 -13.97 -15.63 25.19
C ILE A 45 -15.36 -15.90 24.57
N GLU A 46 -16.42 -15.24 25.00
CA GLU A 46 -17.76 -15.37 24.40
C GLU A 46 -17.79 -14.96 22.92
N LYS A 47 -17.16 -13.82 22.59
CA LYS A 47 -17.02 -13.38 21.20
C LYS A 47 -16.24 -14.38 20.36
N TRP A 48 -15.15 -14.95 20.91
CA TRP A 48 -14.35 -15.94 20.23
C TRP A 48 -15.14 -17.23 19.99
N LEU A 49 -15.87 -17.74 20.97
CA LEU A 49 -16.75 -18.91 20.83
C LEU A 49 -17.80 -18.69 19.72
N SER A 50 -18.37 -17.49 19.64
CA SER A 50 -19.33 -17.12 18.59
C SER A 50 -18.70 -17.08 17.20
N ARG A 51 -17.50 -16.53 17.07
CA ARG A 51 -16.76 -16.49 15.80
C ARG A 51 -16.37 -17.88 15.27
N MET A 52 -16.05 -18.79 16.19
CA MET A 52 -15.74 -20.18 15.84
C MET A 52 -16.97 -21.02 15.54
N ASN A 53 -18.15 -20.40 15.50
CA ASN A 53 -19.44 -21.06 15.24
C ASN A 53 -19.77 -22.19 16.25
N LEU A 54 -19.21 -22.08 17.48
CA LEU A 54 -19.43 -23.01 18.58
C LEU A 54 -20.74 -22.67 19.31
N GLN A 55 -21.88 -22.82 18.63
CA GLN A 55 -23.20 -22.35 19.09
C GLN A 55 -23.70 -23.03 20.37
N GLN A 56 -23.15 -24.18 20.73
CA GLN A 56 -23.48 -24.91 21.95
C GLN A 56 -22.56 -24.55 23.14
N SER A 57 -21.61 -23.63 22.93
CA SER A 57 -20.67 -23.18 23.94
C SER A 57 -20.92 -21.73 24.33
N ARG A 58 -21.08 -21.48 25.65
CA ARG A 58 -21.33 -20.13 26.20
C ARG A 58 -20.80 -19.98 27.61
N ILE A 59 -20.53 -18.76 28.02
CA ILE A 59 -20.27 -18.44 29.43
C ILE A 59 -21.63 -18.27 30.14
N ASP A 60 -21.90 -19.13 31.11
CA ASP A 60 -23.09 -19.05 31.94
C ASP A 60 -22.75 -18.32 33.25
N THR A 61 -23.47 -17.25 33.55
CA THR A 61 -23.26 -16.43 34.75
C THR A 61 -24.47 -16.51 35.67
N LYS A 62 -24.24 -16.88 36.93
CA LYS A 62 -25.29 -16.93 37.96
C LYS A 62 -25.00 -15.96 39.11
N PRO A 63 -25.94 -15.06 39.45
CA PRO A 63 -25.76 -14.17 40.61
C PRO A 63 -25.44 -14.95 41.89
N GLY A 64 -24.40 -14.54 42.60
CA GLY A 64 -23.95 -15.17 43.84
C GLY A 64 -23.19 -16.49 43.71
N ARG A 65 -23.18 -17.10 42.52
CA ARG A 65 -22.41 -18.36 42.27
C ARG A 65 -21.17 -18.13 41.39
N GLY A 66 -21.20 -17.14 40.50
CA GLY A 66 -20.09 -16.83 39.60
C GLY A 66 -20.33 -17.26 38.15
N VAL A 67 -19.29 -17.68 37.44
CA VAL A 67 -19.29 -17.99 36.02
C VAL A 67 -18.84 -19.45 35.76
N ARG A 68 -19.32 -20.03 34.65
CA ARG A 68 -19.00 -21.35 34.20
C ARG A 68 -19.03 -21.40 32.66
N LEU A 69 -18.14 -22.16 32.04
CA LEU A 69 -18.22 -22.49 30.62
C LEU A 69 -19.17 -23.67 30.41
N CYS A 70 -20.30 -23.42 29.75
CA CYS A 70 -21.18 -24.47 29.27
C CYS A 70 -20.74 -24.85 27.85
N THR A 71 -20.40 -26.13 27.65
CA THR A 71 -19.95 -26.62 26.33
C THR A 71 -20.30 -28.09 26.20
N CYS A 72 -20.57 -28.56 24.97
CA CYS A 72 -20.74 -29.98 24.69
C CYS A 72 -19.38 -30.71 24.57
N ALA A 73 -19.38 -32.03 24.59
CA ALA A 73 -18.14 -32.84 24.53
C ALA A 73 -17.37 -32.59 23.22
N ALA A 74 -18.07 -32.42 22.07
CA ALA A 74 -17.46 -32.16 20.78
C ALA A 74 -16.78 -30.78 20.75
N ASP A 75 -17.49 -29.72 21.19
CA ASP A 75 -16.94 -28.37 21.26
C ASP A 75 -15.78 -28.29 22.26
N ARG A 76 -15.89 -28.99 23.40
CA ARG A 76 -14.82 -29.04 24.41
C ARG A 76 -13.52 -29.62 23.83
N SER A 77 -13.61 -30.71 23.07
CA SER A 77 -12.46 -31.32 22.41
C SER A 77 -11.87 -30.38 21.33
N LEU A 78 -12.72 -29.69 20.59
CA LEU A 78 -12.32 -28.74 19.57
C LEU A 78 -11.60 -27.52 20.19
N ILE A 79 -12.17 -26.94 21.25
CA ILE A 79 -11.56 -25.83 22.00
C ILE A 79 -10.23 -26.27 22.59
N ALA A 80 -10.14 -27.48 23.14
CA ALA A 80 -8.90 -28.02 23.70
C ALA A 80 -7.82 -28.27 22.63
N ALA A 81 -8.20 -28.73 21.43
CA ALA A 81 -7.29 -28.94 20.30
C ALA A 81 -6.80 -27.64 19.68
N MET A 82 -7.61 -26.59 19.73
CA MET A 82 -7.26 -25.25 19.26
C MET A 82 -6.33 -24.49 20.23
N ARG A 83 -6.14 -24.98 21.44
CA ARG A 83 -5.18 -24.44 22.42
C ARG A 83 -3.75 -24.56 21.89
N GLY A 84 -3.00 -23.49 21.93
CA GLY A 84 -1.64 -23.41 21.39
C GLY A 84 -1.57 -22.99 19.91
N HIS A 85 -2.69 -23.04 19.18
CA HIS A 85 -2.81 -22.46 17.84
C HIS A 85 -3.71 -21.22 17.81
N THR A 86 -4.34 -20.89 18.91
CA THR A 86 -5.09 -19.64 19.07
C THR A 86 -4.08 -18.52 19.32
N LYS A 87 -3.49 -17.98 18.26
CA LYS A 87 -3.22 -16.56 18.24
C LYS A 87 -4.60 -15.91 18.33
N ILE A 88 -5.07 -15.63 19.54
CA ILE A 88 -6.08 -14.62 19.76
C ILE A 88 -5.31 -13.36 19.45
N ASP A 89 -5.56 -12.85 18.23
CA ASP A 89 -4.85 -11.75 17.60
C ASP A 89 -4.92 -10.49 18.47
N THR A 90 -4.01 -10.36 19.40
CA THR A 90 -3.82 -9.13 20.17
C THR A 90 -2.97 -8.12 19.42
N ASP A 91 -2.13 -8.56 18.49
CA ASP A 91 -1.38 -7.65 17.59
C ASP A 91 -2.27 -7.10 16.47
N THR A 92 -3.33 -7.81 16.04
CA THR A 92 -4.35 -7.27 15.14
C THR A 92 -5.33 -6.33 15.83
N GLU A 93 -5.50 -6.40 17.16
CA GLU A 93 -6.39 -5.47 17.88
C GLU A 93 -5.85 -4.03 17.89
N ALA A 94 -4.55 -3.82 18.02
CA ALA A 94 -3.99 -2.47 18.08
C ALA A 94 -4.17 -1.68 16.77
N PRO A 95 -3.82 -2.21 15.58
CA PRO A 95 -4.08 -1.53 14.32
C PRO A 95 -5.57 -1.27 14.08
N ASN A 96 -6.43 -2.27 14.31
CA ASN A 96 -7.88 -2.12 14.16
C ASN A 96 -8.46 -1.10 15.16
N ARG A 97 -7.99 -1.11 16.40
CA ARG A 97 -8.40 -0.16 17.43
C ARG A 97 -7.97 1.26 17.08
N ARG A 98 -6.74 1.46 16.60
CA ARG A 98 -6.22 2.75 16.14
C ARG A 98 -7.02 3.31 14.97
N MET A 99 -7.39 2.47 14.01
CA MET A 99 -8.25 2.89 12.90
C MET A 99 -9.67 3.26 13.36
N GLN A 100 -10.26 2.50 14.29
CA GLN A 100 -11.55 2.86 14.89
C GLN A 100 -11.47 4.15 15.71
N LEU A 101 -10.35 4.39 16.40
CA LEU A 101 -10.07 5.63 17.10
C LEU A 101 -10.00 6.81 16.15
N LEU A 102 -9.24 6.70 15.06
CA LEU A 102 -9.17 7.73 14.00
C LEU A 102 -10.54 8.04 13.41
N ARG A 103 -11.33 6.99 13.12
CA ARG A 103 -12.69 7.16 12.62
C ARG A 103 -13.54 7.97 13.59
N GLN A 104 -13.46 7.68 14.89
CA GLN A 104 -14.19 8.46 15.89
C GLN A 104 -13.72 9.91 15.95
N ILE A 105 -12.41 10.15 15.96
CA ILE A 105 -11.85 11.51 15.99
C ILE A 105 -12.30 12.31 14.77
N LEU A 106 -12.25 11.73 13.58
CA LEU A 106 -12.60 12.40 12.33
C LEU A 106 -14.10 12.64 12.16
N PHE A 107 -14.96 11.70 12.63
CA PHE A 107 -16.40 11.78 12.39
C PHE A 107 -17.25 12.10 13.64
N ALA A 108 -16.60 12.27 14.80
CA ALA A 108 -17.37 12.59 16.00
C ALA A 108 -17.96 14.01 15.93
N GLY A 109 -19.26 14.05 15.77
CA GLY A 109 -20.00 15.28 16.04
C GLY A 109 -20.21 15.59 17.53
N LYS A 110 -19.58 14.84 18.44
CA LYS A 110 -19.75 14.93 19.91
C LYS A 110 -18.39 14.91 20.61
N GLU A 111 -18.33 15.50 21.78
CA GLU A 111 -17.17 15.51 22.66
C GLU A 111 -16.69 14.09 22.98
N ILE A 112 -15.46 13.75 22.56
CA ILE A 112 -14.83 12.47 22.89
C ILE A 112 -13.95 12.68 24.13
N SER A 113 -14.20 11.90 25.18
CA SER A 113 -13.35 11.90 26.37
C SER A 113 -12.44 10.69 26.38
N VAL A 114 -11.25 10.84 27.01
CA VAL A 114 -10.34 9.70 27.23
C VAL A 114 -11.04 8.58 28.00
N GLN A 115 -11.92 8.92 28.96
CA GLN A 115 -12.67 7.94 29.74
C GLN A 115 -13.66 7.18 28.85
N SER A 116 -14.39 7.87 27.96
CA SER A 116 -15.34 7.20 27.05
C SER A 116 -14.63 6.25 26.09
N LEU A 117 -13.40 6.61 25.62
CA LEU A 117 -12.58 5.72 24.79
C LEU A 117 -12.09 4.50 25.57
N MET A 118 -11.64 4.67 26.83
CA MET A 118 -11.26 3.54 27.69
C MET A 118 -12.43 2.56 27.88
N ASP A 119 -13.61 3.10 28.13
CA ASP A 119 -14.81 2.29 28.37
C ASP A 119 -15.28 1.60 27.09
N GLN A 120 -15.17 2.25 25.95
CA GLN A 120 -15.57 1.71 24.65
C GLN A 120 -14.60 0.64 24.13
N PHE A 121 -13.29 0.89 24.19
CA PHE A 121 -12.28 -0.04 23.71
C PHE A 121 -11.85 -1.07 24.75
N TYR A 122 -12.33 -0.95 25.97
CA TYR A 122 -12.02 -1.85 27.10
C TYR A 122 -10.51 -1.96 27.38
N VAL A 123 -9.77 -0.87 27.24
CA VAL A 123 -8.31 -0.84 27.46
C VAL A 123 -7.91 0.13 28.57
N SER A 124 -6.66 0.02 29.01
CA SER A 124 -6.13 0.88 30.05
C SER A 124 -5.98 2.34 29.56
N ARG A 125 -5.90 3.27 30.56
CA ARG A 125 -5.60 4.68 30.25
C ARG A 125 -4.29 4.85 29.51
N ALA A 126 -3.25 4.10 29.89
CA ALA A 126 -1.95 4.13 29.23
C ALA A 126 -2.09 3.76 27.75
N THR A 127 -2.78 2.65 27.44
CA THR A 127 -3.01 2.19 26.08
C THR A 127 -3.74 3.23 25.23
N ILE A 128 -4.78 3.90 25.78
CA ILE A 128 -5.49 4.96 25.05
C ILE A 128 -4.61 6.18 24.81
N LEU A 129 -3.74 6.54 25.77
CA LEU A 129 -2.83 7.66 25.58
C LEU A 129 -1.78 7.37 24.50
N ASP A 130 -1.27 6.13 24.43
CA ASP A 130 -0.36 5.70 23.36
C ASP A 130 -1.07 5.70 21.98
N ASP A 131 -2.30 5.23 21.93
CA ASP A 131 -3.10 5.25 20.68
C ASP A 131 -3.45 6.70 20.26
N LEU A 132 -3.72 7.60 21.20
CA LEU A 132 -3.93 9.03 20.93
C LEU A 132 -2.66 9.73 20.46
N GLN A 133 -1.51 9.36 21.01
CA GLN A 133 -0.22 9.86 20.55
C GLN A 133 -0.01 9.46 19.08
N TRP A 134 -0.16 8.17 18.76
CA TRP A 134 -0.10 7.67 17.41
C TRP A 134 -1.09 8.39 16.46
N ALA A 135 -2.34 8.56 16.89
CA ALA A 135 -3.36 9.27 16.10
C ALA A 135 -2.98 10.75 15.87
N SER A 136 -2.41 11.40 16.88
CA SER A 136 -1.93 12.79 16.76
C SER A 136 -0.77 12.92 15.77
N GLU A 137 0.19 12.00 15.81
CA GLU A 137 1.30 11.95 14.85
C GLU A 137 0.77 11.73 13.44
N TRP A 138 -0.11 10.74 13.24
CA TRP A 138 -0.72 10.46 11.94
C TRP A 138 -1.52 11.65 11.40
N LEU A 139 -2.37 12.30 12.22
CA LEU A 139 -3.15 13.47 11.84
C LEU A 139 -2.27 14.67 11.49
N SER A 140 -1.11 14.83 12.16
CA SER A 140 -0.18 15.93 11.90
C SER A 140 0.41 15.89 10.49
N GLU A 141 0.52 14.72 9.88
CA GLU A 141 0.96 14.56 8.48
C GLU A 141 0.01 15.24 7.49
N TYR A 142 -1.27 15.38 7.87
CA TYR A 142 -2.31 16.08 7.09
C TYR A 142 -2.51 17.53 7.53
N GLY A 143 -1.63 18.06 8.40
CA GLY A 143 -1.76 19.40 8.95
C GLY A 143 -2.94 19.56 9.92
N LEU A 144 -3.36 18.46 10.54
CA LEU A 144 -4.41 18.43 11.56
C LEU A 144 -3.78 18.28 12.95
N ASN A 145 -4.25 19.09 13.90
CA ASN A 145 -3.78 19.09 15.27
C ASN A 145 -4.85 18.52 16.21
N LEU A 146 -4.51 17.45 16.92
CA LEU A 146 -5.37 16.86 17.94
C LEU A 146 -4.96 17.39 19.31
N TYR A 147 -5.89 18.01 20.04
CA TYR A 147 -5.64 18.52 21.37
C TYR A 147 -6.82 18.28 22.31
N LYS A 148 -6.55 18.32 23.60
CA LYS A 148 -7.54 18.09 24.62
C LYS A 148 -7.93 19.40 25.30
N ILE A 149 -9.22 19.72 25.29
CA ILE A 149 -9.77 20.88 26.01
C ILE A 149 -10.43 20.38 27.29
N ARG A 150 -10.11 21.02 28.42
CA ARG A 150 -10.73 20.70 29.69
C ARG A 150 -12.24 20.97 29.63
N GLY A 151 -13.06 19.95 29.92
CA GLY A 151 -14.52 20.03 29.87
C GLY A 151 -15.14 19.88 28.48
N LYS A 152 -14.33 19.87 27.40
CA LYS A 152 -14.82 19.68 26.03
C LYS A 152 -14.25 18.42 25.33
N GLY A 153 -13.38 17.66 26.00
CA GLY A 153 -12.81 16.44 25.44
C GLY A 153 -11.73 16.69 24.37
N LEU A 154 -11.62 15.78 23.41
CA LEU A 154 -10.70 15.86 22.27
C LEU A 154 -11.27 16.80 21.21
N GLN A 155 -10.41 17.63 20.65
CA GLN A 155 -10.74 18.58 19.58
C GLN A 155 -9.74 18.41 18.45
N LEU A 156 -10.21 18.53 17.21
CA LEU A 156 -9.41 18.51 16.01
C LEU A 156 -9.44 19.89 15.36
N ASP A 157 -8.27 20.46 15.07
CA ASP A 157 -8.08 21.73 14.39
C ASP A 157 -7.21 21.56 13.15
N GLY A 158 -7.50 22.33 12.10
CA GLY A 158 -6.77 22.29 10.86
C GLY A 158 -7.62 22.79 9.68
N ASN A 159 -7.05 22.75 8.48
CA ASN A 159 -7.76 23.17 7.29
C ASN A 159 -8.63 22.06 6.69
N GLU A 160 -9.63 22.45 5.91
CA GLU A 160 -10.61 21.51 5.33
C GLU A 160 -9.96 20.51 4.35
N ALA A 161 -8.92 20.91 3.61
CA ALA A 161 -8.22 20.03 2.69
C ALA A 161 -7.45 18.92 3.46
N GLY A 162 -6.76 19.30 4.51
CA GLY A 162 -6.11 18.35 5.40
C GLY A 162 -7.10 17.34 6.00
N TYR A 163 -8.28 17.82 6.43
CA TYR A 163 -9.34 16.96 6.93
C TYR A 163 -9.80 15.94 5.88
N ARG A 164 -10.12 16.39 4.65
CA ARG A 164 -10.56 15.49 3.57
C ARG A 164 -9.49 14.49 3.19
N ASN A 165 -8.24 14.92 3.13
CA ASN A 165 -7.10 14.04 2.86
C ASN A 165 -6.93 12.97 3.95
N ALA A 166 -7.03 13.35 5.22
CA ALA A 166 -6.98 12.41 6.33
C ALA A 166 -8.12 11.37 6.28
N VAL A 167 -9.35 11.81 5.99
CA VAL A 167 -10.50 10.90 5.83
C VAL A 167 -10.27 9.92 4.68
N SER A 168 -9.86 10.41 3.53
CA SER A 168 -9.60 9.57 2.35
C SER A 168 -8.48 8.57 2.60
N ALA A 169 -7.38 9.01 3.20
CA ALA A 169 -6.26 8.16 3.57
C ALA A 169 -6.66 7.07 4.58
N MET A 170 -7.48 7.41 5.56
CA MET A 170 -8.03 6.42 6.50
C MET A 170 -8.85 5.36 5.77
N ILE A 171 -9.76 5.76 4.86
CA ILE A 171 -10.59 4.85 4.07
C ILE A 171 -9.71 3.92 3.20
N GLU A 172 -8.61 4.42 2.68
CA GLU A 172 -7.68 3.62 1.85
C GLU A 172 -6.81 2.68 2.68
N SER A 173 -6.31 3.12 3.84
CA SER A 173 -5.47 2.28 4.71
C SER A 173 -6.21 1.08 5.31
N GLU A 174 -7.53 1.16 5.46
CA GLU A 174 -8.37 0.02 5.84
C GLU A 174 -8.30 -1.14 4.80
N HIS A 175 -7.78 -0.88 3.60
CA HIS A 175 -7.55 -1.91 2.59
C HIS A 175 -6.30 -2.76 2.87
N SER A 176 -5.31 -2.22 3.57
CA SER A 176 -3.99 -2.86 3.78
C SER A 176 -3.92 -3.71 5.06
N ILE A 177 -4.89 -3.61 5.97
CA ILE A 177 -4.83 -4.26 7.29
C ILE A 177 -5.49 -5.65 7.32
N GLY A 178 -6.17 -6.06 6.24
CA GLY A 178 -6.83 -7.38 6.15
C GLY A 178 -5.86 -8.47 5.71
N THR A 179 -5.36 -9.26 6.65
CA THR A 179 -4.85 -10.61 6.36
C THR A 179 -6.01 -11.46 5.85
N ASP A 180 -5.85 -11.99 4.65
CA ASP A 180 -6.66 -13.04 4.03
C ASP A 180 -8.18 -13.04 4.27
N GLN A 181 -8.89 -12.84 3.16
CA GLN A 181 -10.31 -13.10 2.96
C GLN A 181 -11.31 -12.00 3.37
N ILE A 182 -11.91 -11.48 2.32
CA ILE A 182 -13.02 -10.53 2.30
C ILE A 182 -12.57 -9.08 2.51
N GLN A 183 -11.95 -8.52 1.47
CA GLN A 183 -11.79 -7.06 1.35
C GLN A 183 -13.17 -6.40 1.49
N THR A 184 -13.37 -5.63 2.53
CA THR A 184 -14.59 -4.83 2.65
C THR A 184 -14.68 -3.92 1.43
N PRO A 185 -15.73 -4.02 0.60
CA PRO A 185 -15.86 -3.18 -0.58
C PRO A 185 -15.77 -1.70 -0.20
N LEU A 186 -15.27 -0.87 -1.11
CA LEU A 186 -15.17 0.59 -0.91
C LEU A 186 -16.47 1.18 -0.33
N TYR A 187 -17.62 0.73 -0.83
CA TYR A 187 -18.93 1.13 -0.34
C TYR A 187 -19.14 0.88 1.16
N GLY A 188 -18.69 -0.26 1.67
CA GLY A 188 -18.79 -0.57 3.11
C GLY A 188 -17.92 0.33 3.98
N ARG A 189 -16.77 0.75 3.47
CA ARG A 189 -15.84 1.67 4.16
C ARG A 189 -16.38 3.11 4.14
N LEU A 190 -16.85 3.56 2.99
CA LEU A 190 -17.46 4.87 2.82
C LEU A 190 -18.80 5.02 3.54
N ALA A 191 -19.59 3.94 3.66
CA ALA A 191 -20.89 3.96 4.33
C ALA A 191 -20.82 4.37 5.82
N ALA A 192 -19.63 4.30 6.42
CA ALA A 192 -19.39 4.83 7.75
C ALA A 192 -19.30 6.37 7.80
N CYS A 193 -19.04 7.01 6.66
CA CYS A 193 -18.76 8.44 6.53
C CYS A 193 -19.83 9.16 5.72
N CYS A 194 -20.34 8.50 4.68
CA CYS A 194 -21.26 9.07 3.70
C CYS A 194 -22.47 8.15 3.52
N SER A 195 -23.63 8.72 3.14
CA SER A 195 -24.80 7.91 2.83
C SER A 195 -24.56 7.06 1.56
N THR A 196 -25.14 5.86 1.52
CA THR A 196 -25.10 5.00 0.33
C THR A 196 -25.62 5.74 -0.91
N GLN A 197 -26.68 6.53 -0.74
CA GLN A 197 -27.24 7.34 -1.82
C GLN A 197 -26.24 8.37 -2.36
N THR A 198 -25.44 9.00 -1.49
CA THR A 198 -24.37 9.92 -1.91
C THR A 198 -23.32 9.20 -2.74
N ILE A 199 -22.88 8.02 -2.30
CA ILE A 199 -21.84 7.24 -2.98
C ILE A 199 -22.33 6.77 -4.36
N GLU A 200 -23.56 6.29 -4.46
CA GLU A 200 -24.16 5.86 -5.74
C GLU A 200 -24.32 7.02 -6.72
N ALA A 201 -24.80 8.17 -6.25
CA ALA A 201 -24.97 9.36 -7.08
C ALA A 201 -23.60 9.89 -7.58
N VAL A 202 -22.61 9.98 -6.72
CA VAL A 202 -21.24 10.38 -7.11
C VAL A 202 -20.65 9.39 -8.12
N THR A 203 -20.86 8.08 -7.92
CA THR A 203 -20.41 7.05 -8.86
C THR A 203 -21.03 7.23 -10.24
N ALA A 204 -22.32 7.51 -10.29
CA ALA A 204 -23.02 7.77 -11.55
C ALA A 204 -22.50 9.04 -12.26
N ILE A 205 -22.28 10.12 -11.52
CA ILE A 205 -21.73 11.39 -12.06
C ILE A 205 -20.34 11.18 -12.66
N ILE A 206 -19.46 10.43 -11.98
CA ILE A 206 -18.13 10.11 -12.52
C ILE A 206 -18.24 9.30 -13.81
N HIS A 207 -19.12 8.31 -13.86
CA HIS A 207 -19.34 7.50 -15.06
C HIS A 207 -19.91 8.33 -16.23
N GLU A 208 -20.84 9.26 -15.96
CA GLU A 208 -21.33 10.21 -16.97
C GLU A 208 -20.17 11.07 -17.53
N ALA A 209 -19.25 11.52 -16.68
CA ALA A 209 -18.08 12.29 -17.09
C ALA A 209 -17.13 11.46 -17.97
N GLU A 210 -16.85 10.19 -17.58
CA GLU A 210 -16.04 9.26 -18.38
C GLU A 210 -16.60 9.10 -19.80
N LEU A 211 -17.91 8.92 -19.91
CA LEU A 211 -18.58 8.76 -21.20
C LEU A 211 -18.58 10.06 -22.03
N LYS A 212 -18.80 11.20 -21.38
CA LYS A 212 -18.92 12.48 -22.09
C LYS A 212 -17.59 12.98 -22.64
N PHE A 213 -16.50 12.79 -21.90
CA PHE A 213 -15.17 13.30 -22.25
C PHE A 213 -14.23 12.21 -22.79
N ASP A 214 -14.75 11.00 -23.05
CA ASP A 214 -14.02 9.84 -23.62
C ASP A 214 -12.71 9.52 -22.88
N PHE A 215 -12.75 9.55 -21.55
CA PHE A 215 -11.64 9.12 -20.71
C PHE A 215 -11.99 7.91 -19.85
N LEU A 216 -10.98 7.19 -19.38
CA LEU A 216 -11.17 6.05 -18.49
C LEU A 216 -10.25 6.18 -17.26
N LEU A 217 -10.84 6.04 -16.09
CA LEU A 217 -10.11 5.86 -14.84
C LEU A 217 -9.80 4.38 -14.61
N SER A 218 -8.60 4.07 -14.14
CA SER A 218 -8.34 2.74 -13.60
C SER A 218 -9.29 2.43 -12.45
N ARG A 219 -9.50 1.15 -12.14
CA ARG A 219 -10.38 0.75 -11.04
C ARG A 219 -10.02 1.43 -9.73
N ASP A 220 -8.72 1.48 -9.41
CA ASP A 220 -8.23 2.06 -8.16
C ASP A 220 -8.41 3.56 -8.12
N PHE A 221 -8.12 4.27 -9.20
CA PHE A 221 -8.30 5.71 -9.28
C PHE A 221 -9.77 6.12 -9.26
N ARG A 222 -10.64 5.34 -9.91
CA ARG A 222 -12.09 5.57 -9.82
C ARG A 222 -12.58 5.45 -8.38
N GLN A 223 -12.13 4.43 -7.66
CA GLN A 223 -12.49 4.24 -6.25
C GLN A 223 -12.01 5.41 -5.37
N LYS A 224 -10.79 5.88 -5.60
CA LYS A 224 -10.25 7.05 -4.88
C LYS A 224 -11.05 8.30 -5.18
N LEU A 225 -11.35 8.56 -6.44
CA LEU A 225 -12.14 9.74 -6.83
C LEU A 225 -13.55 9.68 -6.22
N ILE A 226 -14.21 8.51 -6.22
CA ILE A 226 -15.49 8.32 -5.55
C ILE A 226 -15.38 8.65 -4.05
N ALA A 227 -14.31 8.19 -3.38
CA ALA A 227 -14.10 8.47 -1.97
C ALA A 227 -13.94 9.97 -1.71
N HIS A 228 -13.05 10.64 -2.43
CA HIS A 228 -12.81 12.07 -2.27
C HIS A 228 -14.04 12.91 -2.54
N LEU A 229 -14.77 12.64 -3.63
CA LEU A 229 -15.96 13.42 -3.97
C LEU A 229 -17.14 13.12 -3.03
N SER A 230 -17.31 11.88 -2.57
CA SER A 230 -18.36 11.57 -1.58
C SER A 230 -18.12 12.29 -0.25
N VAL A 231 -16.87 12.32 0.22
CA VAL A 231 -16.48 13.10 1.40
C VAL A 231 -16.68 14.59 1.17
N ALA A 232 -16.28 15.12 0.01
CA ALA A 232 -16.48 16.52 -0.33
C ALA A 232 -17.97 16.92 -0.29
N VAL A 233 -18.86 16.12 -0.90
CA VAL A 233 -20.30 16.36 -0.89
C VAL A 233 -20.84 16.38 0.54
N ASP A 234 -20.49 15.41 1.38
CA ASP A 234 -20.92 15.36 2.79
C ASP A 234 -20.45 16.61 3.56
N ARG A 235 -19.21 17.05 3.32
CA ARG A 235 -18.65 18.25 3.97
C ARG A 235 -19.37 19.54 3.52
N ILE A 236 -19.61 19.69 2.22
CA ILE A 236 -20.33 20.85 1.68
C ILE A 236 -21.77 20.89 2.23
N GLN A 237 -22.46 19.73 2.31
CA GLN A 237 -23.81 19.65 2.90
C GLN A 237 -23.82 20.06 4.38
N LYS A 238 -22.72 19.84 5.10
CA LYS A 238 -22.53 20.30 6.48
C LYS A 238 -22.08 21.77 6.60
N GLY A 239 -22.02 22.48 5.48
CA GLY A 239 -21.64 23.90 5.42
C GLY A 239 -20.14 24.16 5.49
N THR A 240 -19.31 23.13 5.25
CA THR A 240 -17.86 23.27 5.25
C THR A 240 -17.34 23.17 3.83
N VAL A 241 -16.72 24.23 3.33
CA VAL A 241 -16.18 24.36 1.97
C VAL A 241 -14.70 24.69 2.01
N LEU A 242 -14.00 24.39 0.92
CA LEU A 242 -12.61 24.78 0.74
C LEU A 242 -12.51 26.30 0.62
N GLN A 243 -11.60 26.93 1.38
CA GLN A 243 -11.43 28.38 1.43
C GLN A 243 -10.15 28.87 0.75
N GLN A 244 -9.23 27.94 0.41
CA GLN A 244 -7.93 28.27 -0.19
C GLN A 244 -7.81 27.72 -1.60
N LYS A 245 -7.22 28.50 -2.51
CA LYS A 245 -6.79 28.00 -3.81
C LYS A 245 -5.63 27.02 -3.61
N TYR A 246 -5.87 25.77 -3.93
CA TYR A 246 -4.86 24.69 -3.88
C TYR A 246 -4.15 24.50 -5.22
N LEU A 247 -4.49 25.30 -6.22
CA LEU A 247 -3.86 25.23 -7.53
C LEU A 247 -2.52 25.96 -7.53
N PRO A 248 -1.54 25.38 -8.25
CA PRO A 248 -0.47 26.18 -8.83
C PRO A 248 -1.11 27.29 -9.68
N THR A 249 -0.47 28.44 -9.71
CA THR A 249 -0.88 29.63 -10.50
C THR A 249 -0.92 29.39 -12.02
N GLU A 250 -0.58 28.20 -12.49
CA GLU A 250 -0.65 27.82 -13.90
C GLU A 250 -2.10 27.46 -14.25
N THR A 251 -2.70 28.26 -15.12
CA THR A 251 -4.00 27.98 -15.75
C THR A 251 -3.87 26.74 -16.60
N TYR A 252 -4.65 25.73 -16.28
CA TYR A 252 -4.71 24.50 -17.03
C TYR A 252 -5.90 24.55 -17.99
N ASP A 253 -5.61 24.70 -19.27
CA ASP A 253 -6.61 24.61 -20.34
C ASP A 253 -6.60 23.19 -20.91
N GLY A 254 -7.24 22.26 -20.22
CA GLY A 254 -7.32 20.86 -20.64
C GLY A 254 -8.69 20.27 -20.42
N TYR A 255 -8.94 19.08 -20.97
CA TYR A 255 -10.19 18.35 -20.79
C TYR A 255 -10.47 18.05 -19.29
N GLU A 256 -9.45 17.99 -18.45
CA GLU A 256 -9.61 17.79 -17.01
C GLU A 256 -10.35 18.95 -16.35
N GLN A 257 -10.13 20.18 -16.82
CA GLN A 257 -10.87 21.36 -16.37
C GLN A 257 -12.33 21.30 -16.80
N GLU A 258 -12.60 20.96 -18.06
CA GLU A 258 -13.98 20.82 -18.57
C GLU A 258 -14.72 19.67 -17.87
N ALA A 259 -14.04 18.54 -17.63
CA ALA A 259 -14.59 17.42 -16.90
C ALA A 259 -14.87 17.79 -15.44
N ALA A 260 -13.98 18.54 -14.78
CA ALA A 260 -14.17 19.01 -13.41
C ALA A 260 -15.38 19.96 -13.31
N GLN A 261 -15.55 20.88 -14.24
CA GLN A 261 -16.70 21.78 -14.33
C GLN A 261 -18.00 21.01 -14.51
N PHE A 262 -17.98 20.00 -15.38
CA PHE A 262 -19.14 19.14 -15.57
C PHE A 262 -19.50 18.38 -14.30
N ILE A 263 -18.53 17.74 -13.66
CA ILE A 263 -18.73 17.00 -12.40
C ILE A 263 -19.26 17.93 -11.30
N ALA A 264 -18.67 19.12 -11.15
CA ALA A 264 -19.10 20.14 -10.19
C ALA A 264 -20.55 20.58 -10.43
N GLY A 265 -20.91 20.84 -11.69
CA GLY A 265 -22.28 21.17 -12.09
C GLY A 265 -23.27 20.06 -11.76
N ARG A 266 -22.94 18.80 -12.08
CA ARG A 266 -23.78 17.63 -11.78
C ARG A 266 -23.93 17.41 -10.26
N ILE A 267 -22.87 17.61 -9.48
CA ILE A 267 -22.91 17.55 -8.01
C ILE A 267 -23.86 18.65 -7.48
N SER A 268 -23.71 19.88 -7.98
CA SER A 268 -24.55 21.01 -7.57
C SER A 268 -26.04 20.74 -7.83
N GLU A 269 -26.38 20.25 -9.02
CA GLU A 269 -27.75 19.88 -9.41
C GLU A 269 -28.32 18.73 -8.57
N THR A 270 -27.54 17.64 -8.44
CA THR A 270 -28.02 16.39 -7.80
C THR A 270 -28.25 16.58 -6.31
N PHE A 271 -27.33 17.27 -5.63
CA PHE A 271 -27.37 17.42 -4.17
C PHE A 271 -27.96 18.79 -3.73
N ARG A 272 -28.28 19.69 -4.67
CA ARG A 272 -28.77 21.05 -4.43
C ARG A 272 -27.86 21.84 -3.49
N ILE A 273 -26.57 21.77 -3.72
CA ILE A 273 -25.52 22.47 -2.97
C ILE A 273 -24.77 23.43 -3.89
N ALA A 274 -24.21 24.49 -3.31
CA ALA A 274 -23.33 25.38 -4.03
C ALA A 274 -21.92 24.81 -4.06
N VAL A 275 -21.40 24.50 -5.25
CA VAL A 275 -20.00 24.10 -5.47
C VAL A 275 -19.20 25.34 -5.80
N THR A 276 -18.19 25.67 -4.99
CA THR A 276 -17.37 26.88 -5.18
C THR A 276 -16.27 26.65 -6.23
N PRO A 277 -15.65 27.71 -6.78
CA PRO A 277 -14.51 27.56 -7.69
C PRO A 277 -13.34 26.77 -7.10
N GLU A 278 -13.13 26.84 -5.78
CA GLU A 278 -12.11 26.07 -5.07
C GLU A 278 -12.43 24.57 -5.06
N GLU A 279 -13.70 24.21 -4.93
CA GLU A 279 -14.17 22.83 -5.01
C GLU A 279 -14.05 22.28 -6.45
N GLU A 280 -14.36 23.08 -7.46
CA GLU A 280 -14.15 22.73 -8.87
C GLU A 280 -12.67 22.48 -9.14
N THR A 281 -11.83 23.36 -8.63
CA THR A 281 -10.39 23.24 -8.65
C THR A 281 -9.89 21.94 -7.99
N TYR A 282 -10.45 21.59 -6.83
CA TYR A 282 -10.14 20.34 -6.13
C TYR A 282 -10.48 19.12 -6.99
N ILE A 283 -11.63 19.12 -7.65
CA ILE A 283 -12.02 18.04 -8.58
C ILE A 283 -11.01 17.94 -9.73
N CYS A 284 -10.66 19.05 -10.34
CA CYS A 284 -9.69 19.12 -11.45
C CYS A 284 -8.32 18.53 -11.03
N MET A 285 -7.83 18.91 -9.87
CA MET A 285 -6.56 18.38 -9.33
C MET A 285 -6.58 16.87 -9.17
N HIS A 286 -7.69 16.30 -8.69
CA HIS A 286 -7.82 14.85 -8.58
C HIS A 286 -7.83 14.17 -9.95
N LEU A 287 -8.52 14.73 -10.95
CA LEU A 287 -8.52 14.18 -12.31
C LEU A 287 -7.11 14.18 -12.90
N ILE A 288 -6.37 15.29 -12.77
CA ILE A 288 -4.98 15.38 -13.24
C ILE A 288 -4.08 14.37 -12.49
N GLY A 289 -4.19 14.31 -11.16
CA GLY A 289 -3.34 13.46 -10.31
C GLY A 289 -3.54 11.96 -10.50
N TYR A 290 -4.67 11.54 -11.05
CA TYR A 290 -4.99 10.12 -11.22
C TYR A 290 -4.62 9.52 -12.56
N ASN A 291 -3.87 10.25 -13.39
CA ASN A 291 -3.35 9.75 -14.67
C ASN A 291 -4.43 9.04 -15.52
N VAL A 292 -5.34 9.84 -16.03
CA VAL A 292 -6.48 9.37 -16.81
C VAL A 292 -6.02 8.89 -18.17
N PHE A 293 -6.43 7.69 -18.59
CA PHE A 293 -6.19 7.20 -19.93
C PHE A 293 -7.09 7.94 -20.93
N VAL A 294 -6.50 8.84 -21.70
CA VAL A 294 -7.16 9.49 -22.84
C VAL A 294 -6.75 8.75 -24.09
N ARG A 295 -7.68 8.56 -25.03
CA ARG A 295 -7.41 7.89 -26.31
C ARG A 295 -6.39 8.62 -27.18
N ASP A 296 -6.29 9.93 -27.04
CA ASP A 296 -5.36 10.75 -27.82
C ASP A 296 -4.35 11.46 -26.91
N THR A 297 -3.18 10.85 -26.69
CA THR A 297 -2.12 11.36 -25.84
C THR A 297 -1.21 12.39 -26.55
N THR A 298 -1.44 12.69 -27.83
CA THR A 298 -0.54 13.54 -28.62
C THR A 298 -0.69 15.05 -28.35
N ALA A 299 -1.68 15.46 -27.56
CA ALA A 299 -2.07 16.86 -27.43
C ALA A 299 -1.99 17.44 -26.00
N LEU A 300 -1.31 16.79 -25.04
CA LEU A 300 -1.18 17.34 -23.69
C LEU A 300 -0.03 18.36 -23.66
N PRO A 301 -0.30 19.68 -23.54
CA PRO A 301 0.77 20.63 -23.34
C PRO A 301 1.46 20.35 -22.00
N LEU A 302 2.76 20.10 -22.07
CA LEU A 302 3.62 20.05 -20.90
C LEU A 302 4.01 21.47 -20.52
N SER A 303 4.09 21.79 -19.23
CA SER A 303 4.68 23.05 -18.83
C SER A 303 6.19 23.01 -19.09
N THR A 304 6.78 24.15 -19.41
CA THR A 304 8.24 24.26 -19.61
C THR A 304 9.03 23.82 -18.38
N GLY A 305 8.45 23.96 -17.18
CA GLY A 305 9.05 23.46 -15.93
C GLY A 305 9.11 21.95 -15.86
N THR A 306 8.04 21.26 -16.29
CA THR A 306 7.98 19.78 -16.31
C THR A 306 8.99 19.20 -17.28
N GLU A 307 9.10 19.76 -18.50
CA GLU A 307 10.07 19.32 -19.50
C GLU A 307 11.50 19.50 -19.01
N HIS A 308 11.79 20.65 -18.41
CA HIS A 308 13.13 20.95 -17.89
C HIS A 308 13.53 19.97 -16.77
N LEU A 309 12.64 19.73 -15.81
CA LEU A 309 12.90 18.77 -14.73
C LEU A 309 13.04 17.34 -15.26
N ALA A 310 12.21 16.93 -16.24
CA ALA A 310 12.34 15.62 -16.88
C ALA A 310 13.73 15.44 -17.52
N MET A 311 14.21 16.45 -18.28
CA MET A 311 15.53 16.42 -18.87
C MET A 311 16.64 16.39 -17.82
N GLN A 312 16.51 17.13 -16.72
CA GLN A 312 17.49 17.10 -15.63
C GLN A 312 17.59 15.69 -15.00
N ILE A 313 16.44 15.05 -14.74
CA ILE A 313 16.41 13.70 -14.18
C ILE A 313 17.01 12.70 -15.15
N ILE A 314 16.64 12.74 -16.43
CA ILE A 314 17.19 11.86 -17.46
C ILE A 314 18.71 12.02 -17.55
N ALA A 315 19.22 13.26 -17.61
CA ALA A 315 20.64 13.53 -17.66
C ALA A 315 21.41 13.07 -16.40
N ALA A 316 20.77 13.14 -15.23
CA ALA A 316 21.38 12.64 -14.00
C ALA A 316 21.55 11.11 -14.02
N VAL A 317 20.50 10.38 -14.42
CA VAL A 317 20.53 8.91 -14.52
C VAL A 317 21.44 8.45 -15.65
N GLU A 318 21.42 9.13 -16.82
CA GLU A 318 22.34 8.85 -17.94
C GLU A 318 23.81 8.95 -17.52
N ARG A 319 24.15 9.99 -16.75
CA ARG A 319 25.51 10.19 -16.22
C ARG A 319 25.94 9.09 -15.25
N GLU A 320 25.03 8.68 -14.37
CA GLU A 320 25.32 7.65 -13.37
C GLU A 320 25.50 6.28 -14.01
N LEU A 321 24.62 5.92 -14.95
CA LEU A 321 24.63 4.60 -15.58
C LEU A 321 25.53 4.51 -16.82
N HIS A 322 26.10 5.62 -17.30
CA HIS A 322 26.81 5.69 -18.57
C HIS A 322 26.04 5.09 -19.76
N CYS A 323 24.73 5.30 -19.79
CA CYS A 323 23.80 4.72 -20.77
C CYS A 323 23.06 5.84 -21.50
N PRO A 324 23.06 5.91 -22.85
CA PRO A 324 22.44 7.01 -23.60
C PRO A 324 20.91 6.96 -23.52
N LEU A 325 20.33 7.66 -22.54
CA LEU A 325 18.90 7.72 -22.26
C LEU A 325 18.21 8.96 -22.83
N SER A 326 18.95 10.03 -23.04
CA SER A 326 18.44 11.33 -23.51
C SER A 326 17.82 11.28 -24.91
N GLN A 327 18.14 10.27 -25.72
CA GLN A 327 17.56 10.06 -27.06
C GLN A 327 16.26 9.21 -27.03
N ASN A 328 15.90 8.68 -25.86
CA ASN A 328 14.70 7.85 -25.73
C ASN A 328 13.45 8.71 -25.55
N ALA A 329 12.75 9.00 -26.65
CA ALA A 329 11.51 9.78 -26.62
C ALA A 329 10.41 9.17 -25.74
N ALA A 330 10.30 7.84 -25.70
CA ALA A 330 9.31 7.16 -24.87
C ALA A 330 9.60 7.37 -23.36
N LEU A 331 10.88 7.33 -22.97
CA LEU A 331 11.31 7.64 -21.60
C LEU A 331 11.01 9.11 -21.27
N PHE A 332 11.35 10.05 -22.15
CA PHE A 332 11.08 11.47 -21.93
C PHE A 332 9.59 11.73 -21.69
N TRP A 333 8.73 11.19 -22.55
CA TRP A 333 7.28 11.30 -22.39
C TRP A 333 6.76 10.59 -21.11
N GLY A 334 7.29 9.43 -20.80
CA GLY A 334 6.94 8.68 -19.58
C GLY A 334 7.30 9.47 -18.31
N VAL A 335 8.51 10.00 -18.23
CA VAL A 335 8.98 10.83 -17.10
C VAL A 335 8.19 12.13 -17.01
N SER A 336 8.00 12.84 -18.13
CA SER A 336 7.26 14.10 -18.16
C SER A 336 5.81 13.93 -17.72
N ASN A 337 5.14 12.88 -18.21
CA ASN A 337 3.76 12.58 -17.83
C ASN A 337 3.65 12.16 -16.36
N HIS A 338 4.61 11.37 -15.87
CA HIS A 338 4.69 11.03 -14.45
C HIS A 338 4.86 12.27 -13.58
N LEU A 339 5.80 13.17 -13.93
CA LEU A 339 6.02 14.43 -13.21
C LEU A 339 4.77 15.30 -13.18
N LYS A 340 4.08 15.43 -14.32
CA LYS A 340 2.82 16.16 -14.40
C LYS A 340 1.82 15.67 -13.36
N THR A 341 1.60 14.37 -13.30
CA THR A 341 0.61 13.77 -12.39
C THR A 341 1.08 13.74 -10.94
N SER A 342 2.38 13.48 -10.71
CA SER A 342 2.94 13.35 -9.37
C SER A 342 2.92 14.67 -8.59
N VAL A 343 3.19 15.79 -9.25
CA VAL A 343 3.15 17.11 -8.62
C VAL A 343 1.77 17.40 -8.03
N TYR A 344 0.70 17.07 -8.76
CA TYR A 344 -0.66 17.24 -8.24
C TYR A 344 -0.97 16.27 -7.11
N ARG A 345 -0.55 14.99 -7.23
CA ARG A 345 -0.71 14.03 -6.14
C ARG A 345 -0.01 14.48 -4.86
N LEU A 346 1.22 14.96 -4.95
CA LEU A 346 1.99 15.46 -3.81
C LEU A 346 1.35 16.69 -3.14
N LYS A 347 0.63 17.51 -3.90
CA LYS A 347 -0.11 18.65 -3.37
C LYS A 347 -1.42 18.27 -2.70
N ILE A 348 -2.13 17.30 -3.26
CA ILE A 348 -3.45 16.87 -2.77
C ILE A 348 -3.32 15.88 -1.61
N SER A 349 -2.40 14.93 -1.71
CA SER A 349 -2.35 13.77 -0.84
C SER A 349 -0.91 13.56 -0.35
N LYS A 350 -0.66 13.87 0.91
CA LYS A 350 0.58 13.45 1.57
C LYS A 350 0.48 11.96 1.92
N TYR A 351 0.43 11.11 0.89
CA TYR A 351 0.38 9.67 1.10
C TYR A 351 1.73 9.13 1.51
N SER A 352 1.83 8.66 2.73
CA SER A 352 2.84 7.72 3.18
C SER A 352 2.30 6.30 3.01
N VAL A 353 2.40 5.74 1.81
CA VAL A 353 2.39 4.28 1.71
C VAL A 353 3.73 3.81 2.27
N ASP A 354 3.70 2.91 3.24
CA ASP A 354 4.91 2.32 3.80
C ASP A 354 5.65 1.52 2.72
N THR A 355 6.53 2.22 1.99
CA THR A 355 7.45 1.64 1.00
C THR A 355 8.78 1.25 1.65
N ALA A 356 8.89 1.36 2.98
CA ALA A 356 10.13 1.08 3.72
C ALA A 356 10.57 -0.39 3.59
N ALA A 357 9.63 -1.30 3.31
CA ALA A 357 9.89 -2.73 3.18
C ALA A 357 10.48 -3.16 1.81
N LEU A 358 10.51 -2.27 0.80
CA LEU A 358 11.05 -2.62 -0.51
C LEU A 358 12.58 -2.45 -0.51
N GLU A 359 13.28 -3.59 -0.49
CA GLU A 359 14.73 -3.64 -0.73
C GLU A 359 15.00 -3.48 -2.23
N LEU A 360 15.77 -2.46 -2.57
CA LEU A 360 16.19 -2.17 -3.93
C LEU A 360 17.43 -3.00 -4.29
N LEU A 361 17.45 -3.55 -5.49
CA LEU A 361 18.64 -4.16 -6.07
C LEU A 361 19.74 -3.11 -6.29
N PRO A 362 21.03 -3.49 -6.39
CA PRO A 362 22.13 -2.52 -6.53
C PRO A 362 21.89 -1.49 -7.63
N ARG A 363 21.51 -1.94 -8.84
CA ARG A 363 21.24 -1.06 -9.97
C ARG A 363 20.01 -0.15 -9.76
N GLU A 364 19.01 -0.63 -9.07
CA GLU A 364 17.85 0.19 -8.67
C GLU A 364 18.26 1.26 -7.67
N GLN A 365 19.20 0.95 -6.76
CA GLN A 365 19.74 1.91 -5.80
C GLN A 365 20.51 3.04 -6.50
N GLU A 366 21.31 2.73 -7.54
CA GLU A 366 22.02 3.71 -8.34
C GLU A 366 21.05 4.67 -9.03
N ILE A 367 20.04 4.13 -9.74
CA ILE A 367 19.01 4.93 -10.41
C ILE A 367 18.24 5.78 -9.38
N PHE A 368 17.80 5.18 -8.29
CA PHE A 368 17.07 5.86 -7.24
C PHE A 368 17.89 7.02 -6.63
N ALA A 369 19.18 6.81 -6.39
CA ALA A 369 20.08 7.84 -5.87
C ALA A 369 20.25 8.99 -6.85
N ALA A 370 20.41 8.69 -8.15
CA ALA A 370 20.52 9.70 -9.21
C ALA A 370 19.23 10.54 -9.30
N ILE A 371 18.06 9.92 -9.29
CA ILE A 371 16.77 10.63 -9.30
C ILE A 371 16.62 11.48 -8.05
N ARG A 372 16.93 10.93 -6.87
CA ARG A 372 16.87 11.65 -5.60
C ARG A 372 17.75 12.89 -5.57
N SER A 373 18.89 12.88 -6.26
CA SER A 373 19.75 14.07 -6.36
C SER A 373 19.10 15.25 -7.09
N CYS A 374 18.01 15.00 -7.83
CA CYS A 374 17.22 16.03 -8.52
C CYS A 374 16.01 16.54 -7.68
N ALA A 375 15.87 16.12 -6.40
CA ALA A 375 14.73 16.50 -5.55
C ALA A 375 14.57 18.01 -5.37
N ASP A 376 15.68 18.76 -5.33
CA ASP A 376 15.64 20.22 -5.24
C ASP A 376 15.00 20.88 -6.50
N GLY A 377 15.05 20.18 -7.64
CA GLY A 377 14.35 20.59 -8.86
C GLY A 377 12.83 20.57 -8.71
N TYR A 378 12.28 19.60 -7.97
CA TYR A 378 10.85 19.56 -7.64
C TYR A 378 10.45 20.73 -6.74
N GLU A 379 11.26 21.05 -5.73
CA GLU A 379 11.00 22.16 -4.82
C GLU A 379 11.07 23.51 -5.57
N THR A 380 12.07 23.67 -6.44
CA THR A 380 12.23 24.90 -7.23
C THR A 380 11.11 25.10 -8.26
N ALA A 381 10.69 24.00 -8.93
CA ALA A 381 9.70 24.09 -10.00
C ALA A 381 8.26 24.13 -9.48
N TYR A 382 7.96 23.46 -8.36
CA TYR A 382 6.58 23.17 -7.96
C TYR A 382 6.26 23.38 -6.49
N ASP A 383 7.23 23.79 -5.67
CA ASP A 383 7.07 23.93 -4.21
C ASP A 383 6.59 22.63 -3.52
N VAL A 384 7.09 21.49 -4.01
CA VAL A 384 6.82 20.16 -3.44
C VAL A 384 8.09 19.35 -3.37
N ARG A 385 8.16 18.42 -2.43
CA ARG A 385 9.24 17.40 -2.35
C ARG A 385 8.71 16.05 -2.74
N PRO A 386 9.40 15.31 -3.62
CA PRO A 386 9.02 13.95 -3.97
C PRO A 386 9.18 13.06 -2.73
N ASP A 387 8.19 12.23 -2.46
CA ASP A 387 8.30 11.19 -1.45
C ASP A 387 9.03 9.95 -2.01
N ARG A 388 9.28 8.96 -1.13
CA ARG A 388 9.97 7.72 -1.54
C ARG A 388 9.23 6.97 -2.64
N ARG A 389 7.90 7.00 -2.64
CA ARG A 389 7.07 6.31 -3.63
C ARG A 389 7.25 6.92 -5.02
N GLU A 390 7.19 8.24 -5.10
CA GLU A 390 7.40 8.95 -6.37
C GLU A 390 8.76 8.66 -6.97
N LEU A 391 9.80 8.64 -6.13
CA LEU A 391 11.15 8.28 -6.57
C LEU A 391 11.25 6.82 -7.04
N LEU A 392 10.52 5.89 -6.41
CA LEU A 392 10.46 4.48 -6.82
C LEU A 392 9.72 4.31 -8.15
N GLU A 393 8.59 4.98 -8.35
CA GLU A 393 7.83 4.94 -9.60
C GLU A 393 8.68 5.44 -10.77
N LEU A 394 9.43 6.52 -10.58
CA LEU A 394 10.42 6.99 -11.57
C LEU A 394 11.53 5.95 -11.78
N THR A 395 12.07 5.38 -10.72
CA THR A 395 13.14 4.35 -10.83
C THR A 395 12.70 3.21 -11.74
N TRP A 396 11.46 2.75 -11.63
CA TRP A 396 10.93 1.69 -12.49
C TRP A 396 10.77 2.11 -13.95
N LEU A 397 10.39 3.36 -14.23
CA LEU A 397 10.38 3.88 -15.61
C LEU A 397 11.78 3.83 -16.23
N PHE A 398 12.80 4.24 -15.48
CA PHE A 398 14.18 4.17 -15.92
C PHE A 398 14.68 2.74 -16.11
N LEU A 399 14.32 1.82 -15.23
CA LEU A 399 14.67 0.39 -15.39
C LEU A 399 14.15 -0.18 -16.70
N ILE A 400 12.89 0.13 -17.06
CA ILE A 400 12.31 -0.30 -18.33
C ILE A 400 13.11 0.26 -19.51
N ALA A 401 13.43 1.55 -19.47
CA ALA A 401 14.19 2.20 -20.53
C ALA A 401 15.62 1.63 -20.66
N VAL A 402 16.29 1.42 -19.54
CA VAL A 402 17.63 0.83 -19.50
C VAL A 402 17.62 -0.60 -20.05
N GLN A 403 16.60 -1.39 -19.71
CA GLN A 403 16.46 -2.75 -20.28
C GLN A 403 16.29 -2.75 -21.79
N GLN A 404 15.65 -1.73 -22.36
CA GLN A 404 15.52 -1.58 -23.82
C GLN A 404 16.85 -1.26 -24.51
N HIS A 405 17.75 -0.54 -23.83
CA HIS A 405 19.08 -0.19 -24.34
C HIS A 405 20.14 -1.24 -24.03
N THR A 406 19.90 -2.15 -23.09
CA THR A 406 20.83 -3.21 -22.77
C THR A 406 20.85 -4.24 -23.90
N ARG A 407 22.00 -4.41 -24.56
CA ARG A 407 22.20 -5.46 -25.55
C ARG A 407 21.89 -6.80 -24.92
N LYS A 408 20.91 -7.51 -25.49
CA LYS A 408 20.63 -8.89 -25.06
C LYS A 408 21.74 -9.80 -25.55
N LEU A 409 22.34 -10.56 -24.66
CA LEU A 409 23.43 -11.50 -25.00
C LEU A 409 22.83 -12.88 -25.28
N ASN A 410 23.10 -13.40 -26.48
CA ASN A 410 22.71 -14.76 -26.86
C ASN A 410 23.41 -15.76 -25.93
N THR A 411 22.62 -16.55 -25.24
CA THR A 411 23.11 -17.43 -24.20
C THR A 411 22.83 -18.90 -24.53
N LEU A 412 23.85 -19.73 -24.43
CA LEU A 412 23.75 -21.19 -24.46
C LEU A 412 23.72 -21.71 -23.03
N LEU A 413 22.72 -22.53 -22.72
CA LEU A 413 22.67 -23.28 -21.45
C LEU A 413 22.97 -24.77 -21.69
N ILE A 414 24.08 -25.24 -21.11
CA ILE A 414 24.46 -26.65 -21.12
C ILE A 414 24.03 -27.26 -19.78
N SER A 415 23.08 -28.20 -19.82
CA SER A 415 22.51 -28.76 -18.60
C SER A 415 21.91 -30.14 -18.84
N ASP A 416 22.25 -31.07 -17.99
CA ASP A 416 21.67 -32.44 -17.95
C ASP A 416 20.41 -32.52 -17.08
N PHE A 417 19.89 -31.41 -16.57
CA PHE A 417 18.64 -31.38 -15.84
C PHE A 417 17.47 -31.89 -16.68
N ASP A 418 16.53 -32.56 -16.03
CA ASP A 418 15.23 -32.86 -16.63
C ASP A 418 14.46 -31.59 -16.99
N THR A 419 13.34 -31.75 -17.63
CA THR A 419 12.54 -30.61 -18.10
C THR A 419 12.12 -29.70 -16.94
N GLN A 420 11.78 -30.24 -15.78
CA GLN A 420 11.29 -29.47 -14.64
C GLN A 420 12.44 -28.69 -13.97
N GLY A 421 13.58 -29.34 -13.73
CA GLY A 421 14.76 -28.67 -13.17
C GLY A 421 15.29 -27.57 -14.09
N ARG A 422 15.25 -27.80 -15.42
CA ARG A 422 15.64 -26.80 -16.43
C ARG A 422 14.74 -25.58 -16.43
N PHE A 423 13.41 -25.75 -16.32
CA PHE A 423 12.49 -24.61 -16.23
C PHE A 423 12.69 -23.79 -14.96
N GLY A 424 12.91 -24.43 -13.82
CA GLY A 424 13.21 -23.74 -12.55
C GLY A 424 14.50 -22.90 -12.65
N LEU A 425 15.55 -23.48 -13.21
CA LEU A 425 16.82 -22.78 -13.43
C LEU A 425 16.67 -21.59 -14.40
N LEU A 426 15.96 -21.79 -15.52
CA LEU A 426 15.71 -20.74 -16.51
C LEU A 426 14.92 -19.59 -15.92
N HIS A 427 13.88 -19.88 -15.19
CA HIS A 427 13.08 -18.85 -14.53
C HIS A 427 13.95 -17.99 -13.61
N GLU A 428 14.80 -18.62 -12.80
CA GLU A 428 15.67 -17.91 -11.87
C GLU A 428 16.75 -17.09 -12.59
N LEU A 429 17.37 -17.63 -13.62
CA LEU A 429 18.36 -16.91 -14.43
C LEU A 429 17.77 -15.68 -15.12
N LEU A 430 16.62 -15.82 -15.77
CA LEU A 430 15.97 -14.72 -16.48
C LEU A 430 15.42 -13.65 -15.52
N ARG A 431 15.00 -14.04 -14.32
CA ARG A 431 14.56 -13.10 -13.28
C ARG A 431 15.70 -12.22 -12.78
N GLN A 432 16.90 -12.80 -12.57
CA GLN A 432 18.06 -12.07 -12.07
C GLN A 432 18.80 -11.31 -13.18
N GLN A 433 18.81 -11.85 -14.40
CA GLN A 433 19.57 -11.30 -15.53
C GLN A 433 18.69 -11.18 -16.78
N PRO A 434 17.82 -10.16 -16.84
CA PRO A 434 16.86 -9.98 -17.93
C PRO A 434 17.49 -9.64 -19.28
N TRP A 435 18.81 -9.34 -19.30
CA TRP A 435 19.60 -9.10 -20.52
C TRP A 435 20.16 -10.40 -21.13
N LEU A 436 20.05 -11.55 -20.48
CA LEU A 436 20.33 -12.83 -21.11
C LEU A 436 19.18 -13.21 -22.06
N LEU A 437 19.53 -13.54 -23.29
CA LEU A 437 18.63 -14.12 -24.26
C LEU A 437 18.99 -15.58 -24.49
N LEU A 438 18.27 -16.48 -23.85
CA LEU A 438 18.50 -17.90 -24.01
C LEU A 438 18.08 -18.36 -25.40
N THR A 439 19.03 -18.50 -26.29
CA THR A 439 18.79 -18.90 -27.69
C THR A 439 19.17 -20.36 -27.97
N GLY A 440 19.91 -20.99 -27.04
CA GLY A 440 20.28 -22.39 -27.14
C GLY A 440 20.26 -23.13 -25.80
N SER A 441 19.92 -24.41 -25.83
CA SER A 441 20.03 -25.30 -24.68
C SER A 441 20.32 -26.71 -25.14
N CYS A 442 21.33 -27.38 -24.53
CA CYS A 442 21.65 -28.76 -24.84
C CYS A 442 22.16 -29.52 -23.62
N PRO A 443 22.01 -30.86 -23.58
CA PRO A 443 22.73 -31.68 -22.63
C PRO A 443 24.21 -31.80 -23.03
N VAL A 444 25.08 -32.12 -22.05
CA VAL A 444 26.54 -32.26 -22.29
C VAL A 444 26.86 -33.22 -23.42
N GLN A 445 26.12 -34.32 -23.54
CA GLN A 445 26.36 -35.37 -24.56
C GLN A 445 26.03 -34.93 -25.98
N LYS A 446 25.40 -33.78 -26.19
CA LYS A 446 25.07 -33.20 -27.51
C LYS A 446 25.86 -31.94 -27.84
N LEU A 447 26.82 -31.60 -27.02
CA LEU A 447 27.62 -30.39 -27.19
C LEU A 447 28.38 -30.37 -28.50
N ASP A 448 28.79 -31.53 -29.04
CA ASP A 448 29.45 -31.71 -30.34
C ASP A 448 28.60 -31.30 -31.55
N ARG A 449 27.30 -31.10 -31.35
CA ARG A 449 26.34 -30.66 -32.39
C ARG A 449 26.08 -29.18 -32.42
N ILE A 450 26.65 -28.44 -31.49
CA ILE A 450 26.40 -26.99 -31.31
C ILE A 450 27.76 -26.34 -31.22
N ASP A 451 27.98 -25.25 -31.96
CA ASP A 451 29.17 -24.46 -31.79
C ASP A 451 28.95 -23.41 -30.67
N PRO A 452 29.56 -23.59 -29.50
CA PRO A 452 29.41 -22.65 -28.39
C PRO A 452 29.97 -21.25 -28.69
N ARG A 453 30.78 -21.10 -29.76
CA ARG A 453 31.38 -19.81 -30.17
C ARG A 453 30.39 -18.89 -30.88
N GLU A 454 29.21 -19.44 -31.30
CA GLU A 454 28.11 -18.65 -31.86
C GLU A 454 27.34 -17.90 -30.79
N TYR A 455 27.55 -18.20 -29.50
CA TYR A 455 26.85 -17.58 -28.36
C TYR A 455 27.74 -16.55 -27.68
N ASP A 456 27.12 -15.50 -27.21
CA ASP A 456 27.78 -14.45 -26.43
C ASP A 456 28.18 -14.98 -25.04
N VAL A 457 27.31 -15.76 -24.40
CA VAL A 457 27.52 -16.34 -23.05
C VAL A 457 27.22 -17.84 -23.06
N VAL A 458 28.13 -18.62 -22.48
CA VAL A 458 27.91 -20.05 -22.26
C VAL A 458 27.84 -20.33 -20.76
N LEU A 459 26.67 -20.83 -20.31
CA LEU A 459 26.43 -21.26 -18.94
C LEU A 459 26.37 -22.80 -18.91
N SER A 460 26.96 -23.41 -17.90
CA SER A 460 26.87 -24.87 -17.71
C SER A 460 26.52 -25.19 -16.27
N THR A 461 25.70 -26.23 -16.06
CA THR A 461 25.47 -26.80 -14.73
C THR A 461 26.52 -27.85 -14.38
N GLU A 462 27.31 -28.32 -15.37
CA GLU A 462 28.31 -29.36 -15.26
C GLU A 462 29.71 -28.83 -15.54
N ASP A 463 30.71 -29.53 -15.03
CA ASP A 463 32.09 -29.29 -15.45
C ASP A 463 32.32 -29.83 -16.88
N LEU A 464 32.93 -29.03 -17.74
CA LEU A 464 33.20 -29.39 -19.13
C LEU A 464 34.71 -29.58 -19.32
N PRO A 465 35.26 -30.76 -18.93
CA PRO A 465 36.71 -31.01 -19.07
C PRO A 465 37.10 -31.05 -20.53
N GLY A 466 38.12 -30.24 -20.88
CA GLY A 466 38.64 -30.15 -22.26
C GLY A 466 37.89 -29.17 -23.16
N ALA A 467 37.01 -28.35 -22.64
CA ALA A 467 36.38 -27.29 -23.39
C ALA A 467 37.40 -26.25 -23.87
N ASP A 468 37.36 -25.92 -25.15
CA ASP A 468 38.23 -24.94 -25.81
C ASP A 468 37.57 -23.57 -25.94
N PHE A 469 36.51 -23.34 -25.19
CA PHE A 469 35.71 -22.10 -25.11
C PHE A 469 35.50 -21.68 -23.65
N ALA A 470 35.25 -20.40 -23.47
CA ALA A 470 34.93 -19.85 -22.14
C ALA A 470 33.47 -20.16 -21.74
N TYR A 471 33.28 -20.71 -20.55
CA TYR A 471 32.00 -20.93 -19.97
C TYR A 471 31.99 -20.66 -18.46
N LEU A 472 30.80 -20.35 -17.88
CA LEU A 472 30.60 -20.22 -16.45
C LEU A 472 29.88 -21.45 -15.93
N ASN A 473 30.50 -22.18 -14.99
CA ASN A 473 29.81 -23.26 -14.28
C ASN A 473 28.95 -22.67 -13.15
N ILE A 474 27.63 -22.67 -13.37
CA ILE A 474 26.64 -22.20 -12.41
C ILE A 474 26.12 -23.34 -11.50
N GLY A 475 26.40 -24.60 -11.83
CA GLY A 475 25.94 -25.75 -11.03
C GLY A 475 26.55 -25.83 -9.63
N LYS A 476 27.67 -25.14 -9.40
CA LYS A 476 28.35 -25.01 -8.11
C LYS A 476 27.94 -23.78 -7.29
N LEU A 477 27.07 -22.93 -7.83
CA LEU A 477 26.64 -21.70 -7.22
C LEU A 477 25.25 -21.84 -6.61
N GLN A 478 25.00 -21.07 -5.56
CA GLN A 478 23.64 -20.90 -5.07
C GLN A 478 22.85 -19.93 -5.97
N PRO A 479 21.53 -20.08 -6.11
CA PRO A 479 20.74 -19.20 -6.98
C PRO A 479 20.97 -17.71 -6.74
N GLN A 480 21.16 -17.27 -5.50
CA GLN A 480 21.43 -15.85 -5.15
C GLN A 480 22.76 -15.33 -5.68
N GLN A 481 23.68 -16.21 -6.06
CA GLN A 481 25.02 -15.88 -6.57
C GLN A 481 25.06 -15.79 -8.10
N TYR A 482 24.03 -16.26 -8.81
CA TYR A 482 24.05 -16.31 -10.28
C TYR A 482 24.29 -14.92 -10.89
N GLY A 483 23.58 -13.90 -10.42
CA GLY A 483 23.68 -12.56 -10.95
C GLY A 483 25.10 -12.02 -10.94
N ALA A 484 25.70 -11.95 -9.76
CA ALA A 484 27.06 -11.43 -9.57
C ALA A 484 28.12 -12.26 -10.33
N ALA A 485 27.97 -13.59 -10.36
CA ALA A 485 28.90 -14.46 -11.05
C ALA A 485 28.84 -14.28 -12.58
N ILE A 486 27.64 -14.14 -13.15
CA ILE A 486 27.45 -13.93 -14.59
C ILE A 486 27.97 -12.55 -15.00
N GLU A 487 27.69 -11.51 -14.23
CA GLU A 487 28.25 -10.17 -14.49
C GLU A 487 29.75 -10.15 -14.43
N ALA A 488 30.35 -10.74 -13.41
CA ALA A 488 31.81 -10.86 -13.32
C ALA A 488 32.42 -11.69 -14.46
N PHE A 489 31.70 -12.72 -14.92
CA PHE A 489 32.16 -13.53 -16.07
C PHE A 489 32.12 -12.73 -17.36
N VAL A 490 31.03 -12.00 -17.63
CA VAL A 490 30.87 -11.16 -18.82
C VAL A 490 31.95 -10.04 -18.86
N LEU A 491 32.16 -9.36 -17.73
CA LEU A 491 33.18 -8.31 -17.62
C LEU A 491 34.60 -8.78 -17.86
N ARG A 492 34.92 -10.03 -17.56
CA ARG A 492 36.24 -10.63 -17.79
C ARG A 492 36.50 -11.05 -19.25
N HIS A 493 35.45 -11.10 -20.06
CA HIS A 493 35.53 -11.55 -21.45
C HIS A 493 35.12 -10.40 -22.38
N PRO A 494 36.06 -9.50 -22.75
CA PRO A 494 35.80 -8.22 -23.44
C PRO A 494 35.14 -8.35 -24.83
N ARG A 495 34.97 -9.56 -25.37
CA ARG A 495 34.17 -9.77 -26.60
C ARG A 495 32.71 -9.31 -26.45
N PHE A 496 32.27 -9.08 -25.20
CA PHE A 496 30.87 -8.77 -24.84
C PHE A 496 30.65 -7.30 -24.48
N ILE A 497 31.73 -6.53 -24.30
CA ILE A 497 31.69 -5.09 -24.06
C ILE A 497 31.80 -4.41 -25.43
N VAL A 498 30.67 -4.20 -26.09
CA VAL A 498 30.62 -3.24 -27.21
C VAL A 498 29.91 -2.00 -26.69
N HIS A 499 30.64 -0.90 -26.80
CA HIS A 499 30.26 0.47 -26.47
C HIS A 499 28.90 0.89 -26.98
#